data_10f8dc94f940b099066f069ed081fba1
#
_entry.id   10f8dc94f940b099066f069ed081fba1
#
_cell.length_a   1.000
_cell.length_b   1.000
_cell.length_c   1.000
_cell.angle_alpha   90.00
_cell.angle_beta   90.00
_cell.angle_gamma   90.00
#
_symmetry.space_group_name_H-M   'P 1'
#
loop_
_entity.id
_entity.type
_entity.pdbx_description
1 polymer ?
#
loop_
_entity_poly.entity_id
_entity_poly.type
_entity_poly.pdbx_seq_one_letter_code
_entity_poly.pdbx_strand_id
1 'polypeptide(L)'
;MAVLTEAEEISDIAFAYMGSKALFAALEVGLFTGLAKGPATEASLAKETGLPEERVRTLVTALTGMGVVQRTENGIENSPAADAFLVKGAKYDFGDYLRLQVGKQMYPLMDQIDGALAGTLSTEETASYAQWFSDPTEARLYSESQHAGSVGPARSLLKRVDLSEAKTLLDVGGGTAAFDI
;
A
#
# COMPACT_ATOMS: atom_id res chain seq x y z
N MET A 1 -9.90 -9.70 -20.08
CA MET A 1 -10.95 -9.15 -19.19
C MET A 1 -12.25 -9.19 -19.96
N ALA A 2 -13.37 -9.53 -19.29
CA ALA A 2 -14.69 -9.45 -19.90
C ALA A 2 -15.10 -7.99 -20.09
N VAL A 3 -15.91 -7.71 -21.10
CA VAL A 3 -16.51 -6.39 -21.30
C VAL A 3 -17.60 -6.22 -20.23
N LEU A 4 -17.70 -5.06 -19.61
CA LEU A 4 -18.71 -4.75 -18.60
C LEU A 4 -20.10 -4.69 -19.24
N THR A 5 -21.10 -5.22 -18.54
CA THR A 5 -22.49 -5.29 -19.03
C THR A 5 -23.49 -4.68 -18.05
N GLU A 6 -23.11 -4.51 -16.78
CA GLU A 6 -23.99 -4.05 -15.70
C GLU A 6 -23.54 -2.73 -15.09
N ALA A 7 -24.49 -1.95 -14.61
CA ALA A 7 -24.21 -0.65 -13.98
C ALA A 7 -23.40 -0.77 -12.68
N GLU A 8 -23.59 -1.88 -11.96
CA GLU A 8 -22.82 -2.20 -10.75
C GLU A 8 -21.34 -2.29 -11.02
N GLU A 9 -20.95 -2.92 -12.12
CA GLU A 9 -19.52 -3.07 -12.51
C GLU A 9 -18.89 -1.70 -12.79
N ILE A 10 -19.65 -0.75 -13.35
CA ILE A 10 -19.18 0.64 -13.53
C ILE A 10 -19.09 1.36 -12.19
N SER A 11 -20.06 1.13 -11.30
CA SER A 11 -20.07 1.71 -9.96
C SER A 11 -18.88 1.22 -9.13
N ASP A 12 -18.50 -0.04 -9.24
CA ASP A 12 -17.33 -0.61 -8.57
C ASP A 12 -16.05 0.14 -8.98
N ILE A 13 -15.89 0.46 -10.26
CA ILE A 13 -14.77 1.26 -10.74
C ILE A 13 -14.86 2.69 -10.18
N ALA A 14 -16.04 3.32 -10.25
CA ALA A 14 -16.22 4.71 -9.84
C ALA A 14 -15.97 4.93 -8.34
N PHE A 15 -16.29 3.95 -7.49
CA PHE A 15 -16.12 4.04 -6.04
C PHE A 15 -14.86 3.35 -5.50
N ALA A 16 -14.07 2.68 -6.32
CA ALA A 16 -12.85 1.98 -5.91
C ALA A 16 -11.86 2.85 -5.13
N TYR A 17 -11.80 4.14 -5.44
CA TYR A 17 -10.91 5.09 -4.76
C TYR A 17 -11.20 5.22 -3.26
N MET A 18 -12.45 5.03 -2.82
CA MET A 18 -12.82 5.05 -1.40
C MET A 18 -12.17 3.89 -0.65
N GLY A 19 -12.16 2.70 -1.28
CA GLY A 19 -11.49 1.52 -0.76
C GLY A 19 -9.98 1.73 -0.65
N SER A 20 -9.36 2.28 -1.67
CA SER A 20 -7.93 2.61 -1.66
C SER A 20 -7.60 3.57 -0.50
N LYS A 21 -8.41 4.62 -0.30
CA LYS A 21 -8.20 5.57 0.80
C LYS A 21 -8.40 4.95 2.18
N ALA A 22 -9.37 4.06 2.35
CA ALA A 22 -9.57 3.32 3.60
C ALA A 22 -8.35 2.43 3.91
N LEU A 23 -7.81 1.73 2.91
CA LEU A 23 -6.60 0.93 3.04
C LEU A 23 -5.39 1.77 3.46
N PHE A 24 -5.15 2.90 2.80
CA PHE A 24 -4.03 3.79 3.15
C PHE A 24 -4.18 4.38 4.55
N ALA A 25 -5.39 4.75 4.96
CA ALA A 25 -5.68 5.23 6.31
C ALA A 25 -5.40 4.16 7.36
N ALA A 26 -5.82 2.90 7.11
CA ALA A 26 -5.58 1.79 8.01
C ALA A 26 -4.08 1.47 8.17
N LEU A 27 -3.31 1.56 7.09
CA LEU A 27 -1.84 1.42 7.12
C LEU A 27 -1.20 2.56 7.91
N GLU A 28 -1.65 3.81 7.71
CA GLU A 28 -1.11 4.98 8.40
C GLU A 28 -1.26 4.89 9.92
N VAL A 29 -2.41 4.39 10.40
CA VAL A 29 -2.66 4.24 11.84
C VAL A 29 -2.18 2.91 12.42
N GLY A 30 -1.57 2.04 11.61
CA GLY A 30 -1.01 0.76 12.04
C GLY A 30 -2.06 -0.30 12.42
N LEU A 31 -3.28 -0.21 11.88
CA LEU A 31 -4.40 -1.09 12.23
C LEU A 31 -4.06 -2.57 12.00
N PHE A 32 -3.47 -2.91 10.87
CA PHE A 32 -3.11 -4.30 10.55
C PHE A 32 -2.04 -4.86 11.49
N THR A 33 -1.07 -4.04 11.88
CA THR A 33 -0.04 -4.42 12.86
C THR A 33 -0.64 -4.63 14.26
N GLY A 34 -1.64 -3.84 14.62
CA GLY A 34 -2.42 -4.03 15.85
C GLY A 34 -3.16 -5.37 15.83
N LEU A 35 -3.83 -5.71 14.74
CA LEU A 35 -4.57 -6.96 14.57
C LEU A 35 -3.69 -8.20 14.51
N ALA A 36 -2.43 -8.09 14.10
CA ALA A 36 -1.48 -9.20 14.11
C ALA A 36 -1.17 -9.74 15.52
N LYS A 37 -1.53 -9.01 16.56
CA LYS A 37 -1.38 -9.44 17.97
C LYS A 37 -2.49 -10.41 18.41
N GLY A 38 -3.52 -10.58 17.61
CA GLY A 38 -4.68 -11.44 17.85
C GLY A 38 -6.00 -10.70 17.65
N PRO A 39 -7.14 -11.42 17.77
CA PRO A 39 -8.47 -10.85 17.63
C PRO A 39 -8.68 -9.64 18.54
N ALA A 40 -9.28 -8.59 18.02
CA ALA A 40 -9.43 -7.32 18.72
C ALA A 40 -10.88 -6.82 18.72
N THR A 41 -11.20 -5.96 19.70
CA THR A 41 -12.46 -5.19 19.72
C THR A 41 -12.24 -3.80 19.14
N GLU A 42 -13.29 -3.11 18.73
CA GLU A 42 -13.21 -1.71 18.29
C GLU A 42 -12.58 -0.82 19.37
N ALA A 43 -12.95 -1.03 20.64
CA ALA A 43 -12.38 -0.30 21.77
C ALA A 43 -10.88 -0.56 21.97
N SER A 44 -10.40 -1.79 21.77
CA SER A 44 -8.97 -2.09 21.86
C SER A 44 -8.19 -1.47 20.70
N LEU A 45 -8.72 -1.55 19.49
CA LEU A 45 -8.13 -0.91 18.30
C LEU A 45 -8.12 0.62 18.41
N ALA A 46 -9.14 1.22 19.03
CA ALA A 46 -9.17 2.67 19.28
C ALA A 46 -7.98 3.11 20.15
N LYS A 47 -7.66 2.34 21.20
CA LYS A 47 -6.48 2.59 22.04
C LYS A 47 -5.16 2.41 21.26
N GLU A 48 -5.09 1.39 20.43
CA GLU A 48 -3.89 1.06 19.66
C GLU A 48 -3.60 2.09 18.56
N THR A 49 -4.63 2.50 17.83
CA THR A 49 -4.52 3.42 16.70
C THR A 49 -4.57 4.90 17.07
N GLY A 50 -5.00 5.20 18.31
CA GLY A 50 -5.24 6.58 18.75
C GLY A 50 -6.49 7.23 18.15
N LEU A 51 -7.32 6.45 17.45
CA LEU A 51 -8.57 6.95 16.85
C LEU A 51 -9.75 6.82 17.82
N PRO A 52 -10.76 7.70 17.71
CA PRO A 52 -12.04 7.48 18.38
C PRO A 52 -12.68 6.15 17.95
N GLU A 53 -13.35 5.45 18.86
CA GLU A 53 -13.93 4.12 18.59
C GLU A 53 -14.92 4.12 17.41
N GLU A 54 -15.72 5.17 17.27
CA GLU A 54 -16.65 5.34 16.16
C GLU A 54 -15.93 5.43 14.79
N ARG A 55 -14.72 6.00 14.77
CA ARG A 55 -13.89 6.09 13.56
C ARG A 55 -13.26 4.74 13.22
N VAL A 56 -12.82 4.02 14.24
CA VAL A 56 -12.36 2.63 14.09
C VAL A 56 -13.47 1.77 13.52
N ARG A 57 -14.69 1.86 14.08
CA ARG A 57 -15.86 1.12 13.59
C ARG A 57 -16.11 1.39 12.10
N THR A 58 -16.10 2.66 11.69
CA THR A 58 -16.28 3.06 10.28
C THR A 58 -15.20 2.46 9.39
N LEU A 59 -13.94 2.58 9.79
CA LEU A 59 -12.80 2.06 9.03
C LEU A 59 -12.85 0.53 8.93
N VAL A 60 -13.07 -0.17 10.04
CA VAL A 60 -13.19 -1.64 10.06
C VAL A 60 -14.37 -2.11 9.21
N THR A 61 -15.50 -1.39 9.21
CA THR A 61 -16.65 -1.73 8.35
C THR A 61 -16.28 -1.67 6.87
N ALA A 62 -15.60 -0.61 6.45
CA ALA A 62 -15.14 -0.47 5.07
C ALA A 62 -14.15 -1.59 4.68
N LEU A 63 -13.16 -1.86 5.55
CA LEU A 63 -12.16 -2.92 5.32
C LEU A 63 -12.77 -4.32 5.32
N THR A 64 -13.80 -4.57 6.14
CA THR A 64 -14.55 -5.83 6.14
C THR A 64 -15.32 -6.00 4.84
N GLY A 65 -15.97 -4.96 4.34
CA GLY A 65 -16.67 -4.99 3.05
C GLY A 65 -15.75 -5.29 1.87
N MET A 66 -14.45 -4.96 1.99
CA MET A 66 -13.43 -5.28 0.99
C MET A 66 -12.72 -6.62 1.24
N GLY A 67 -13.03 -7.33 2.31
CA GLY A 67 -12.38 -8.59 2.68
C GLY A 67 -10.94 -8.46 3.18
N VAL A 68 -10.48 -7.24 3.51
CA VAL A 68 -9.11 -7.01 4.01
C VAL A 68 -9.01 -7.36 5.50
N VAL A 69 -10.09 -7.17 6.25
CA VAL A 69 -10.27 -7.67 7.61
C VAL A 69 -11.56 -8.46 7.70
N GLN A 70 -11.70 -9.27 8.74
CA GLN A 70 -12.90 -10.08 8.99
C GLN A 70 -13.40 -9.88 10.41
N ARG A 71 -14.71 -10.05 10.60
CA ARG A 71 -15.34 -10.15 11.92
C ARG A 71 -15.64 -11.61 12.20
N THR A 72 -15.11 -12.13 13.29
CA THR A 72 -15.29 -13.51 13.76
C THR A 72 -15.99 -13.52 15.10
N GLU A 73 -16.30 -14.70 15.63
CA GLU A 73 -16.81 -14.85 17.01
C GLU A 73 -15.82 -14.37 18.06
N ASN A 74 -14.51 -14.37 17.73
CA ASN A 74 -13.44 -13.94 18.63
C ASN A 74 -13.16 -12.43 18.55
N GLY A 75 -13.64 -11.73 17.52
CA GLY A 75 -13.43 -10.31 17.33
C GLY A 75 -13.07 -9.94 15.87
N ILE A 76 -12.36 -8.84 15.73
CA ILE A 76 -11.86 -8.34 14.44
C ILE A 76 -10.48 -8.92 14.20
N GLU A 77 -10.25 -9.45 13.02
CA GLU A 77 -8.99 -10.10 12.61
C GLU A 77 -8.56 -9.64 11.22
N ASN A 78 -7.27 -9.67 10.95
CA ASN A 78 -6.76 -9.53 9.60
C ASN A 78 -7.25 -10.68 8.70
N SER A 79 -7.42 -10.41 7.42
CA SER A 79 -7.46 -11.51 6.44
C SER A 79 -6.08 -12.16 6.33
N PRO A 80 -5.95 -13.41 5.85
CA PRO A 80 -4.65 -14.03 5.62
C PRO A 80 -3.73 -13.22 4.71
N ALA A 81 -4.30 -12.51 3.73
CA ALA A 81 -3.55 -11.62 2.86
C ALA A 81 -3.03 -10.38 3.63
N ALA A 82 -3.86 -9.79 4.49
CA ALA A 82 -3.43 -8.65 5.30
C ALA A 82 -2.32 -9.03 6.28
N ASP A 83 -2.40 -10.19 6.92
CA ASP A 83 -1.33 -10.69 7.80
C ASP A 83 -0.01 -10.90 7.06
N ALA A 84 -0.07 -11.46 5.85
CA ALA A 84 1.13 -11.74 5.08
C ALA A 84 1.79 -10.49 4.50
N PHE A 85 1.00 -9.47 4.11
CA PHE A 85 1.45 -8.40 3.23
C PHE A 85 1.29 -6.98 3.78
N LEU A 86 0.50 -6.76 4.85
CA LEU A 86 0.20 -5.42 5.38
C LEU A 86 0.67 -5.21 6.83
N VAL A 87 1.07 -6.27 7.51
CA VAL A 87 1.62 -6.19 8.87
C VAL A 87 3.07 -5.71 8.78
N LYS A 88 3.36 -4.63 9.51
CA LYS A 88 4.71 -4.04 9.50
C LYS A 88 5.76 -5.03 10.00
N GLY A 89 6.77 -5.26 9.16
CA GLY A 89 7.85 -6.20 9.43
C GLY A 89 7.54 -7.67 9.12
N ALA A 90 6.35 -7.99 8.59
CA ALA A 90 6.09 -9.31 8.05
C ALA A 90 7.03 -9.64 6.88
N LYS A 91 7.26 -10.93 6.63
CA LYS A 91 8.21 -11.39 5.60
C LYS A 91 7.97 -10.80 4.21
N TYR A 92 6.71 -10.55 3.87
CA TYR A 92 6.28 -10.03 2.57
C TYR A 92 5.60 -8.67 2.69
N ASP A 93 5.84 -7.96 3.82
CA ASP A 93 5.29 -6.63 4.06
C ASP A 93 5.64 -5.67 2.90
N PHE A 94 4.61 -5.12 2.28
CA PHE A 94 4.75 -4.02 1.32
C PHE A 94 3.81 -2.85 1.69
N GLY A 95 3.35 -2.82 2.93
CA GLY A 95 2.45 -1.79 3.45
C GLY A 95 3.03 -0.38 3.31
N ASP A 96 4.33 -0.22 3.54
CA ASP A 96 4.97 1.10 3.38
C ASP A 96 5.02 1.56 1.91
N TYR A 97 5.15 0.65 0.94
CA TYR A 97 4.99 0.99 -0.47
C TYR A 97 3.60 1.57 -0.75
N LEU A 98 2.55 0.88 -0.29
CA LEU A 98 1.16 1.35 -0.47
C LEU A 98 0.88 2.65 0.28
N ARG A 99 1.35 2.75 1.53
CA ARG A 99 1.11 3.91 2.39
C ARG A 99 1.84 5.16 1.91
N LEU A 100 3.10 5.03 1.55
CA LEU A 100 3.98 6.15 1.23
C LEU A 100 3.91 6.51 -0.25
N GLN A 101 4.40 5.63 -1.12
CA GLN A 101 4.46 5.96 -2.54
C GLN A 101 3.07 6.05 -3.16
N VAL A 102 2.26 4.99 -3.03
CA VAL A 102 0.94 4.99 -3.65
C VAL A 102 0.03 6.02 -2.97
N GLY A 103 -0.06 6.00 -1.65
CA GLY A 103 -1.01 6.82 -0.89
C GLY A 103 -0.64 8.29 -0.76
N LYS A 104 0.65 8.63 -0.61
CA LYS A 104 1.09 10.02 -0.39
C LYS A 104 1.67 10.69 -1.64
N GLN A 105 2.36 9.94 -2.50
CA GLN A 105 2.99 10.52 -3.69
C GLN A 105 2.16 10.35 -4.96
N MET A 106 1.71 9.12 -5.26
CA MET A 106 1.01 8.86 -6.53
C MET A 106 -0.48 9.21 -6.49
N TYR A 107 -1.18 8.90 -5.41
CA TYR A 107 -2.63 9.10 -5.35
C TYR A 107 -3.05 10.57 -5.57
N PRO A 108 -2.38 11.59 -4.98
CA PRO A 108 -2.72 12.99 -5.24
C PRO A 108 -2.54 13.42 -6.70
N LEU A 109 -1.68 12.73 -7.48
CA LEU A 109 -1.51 13.02 -8.90
C LEU A 109 -2.72 12.64 -9.73
N MET A 110 -3.55 11.73 -9.23
CA MET A 110 -4.77 11.32 -9.94
C MET A 110 -5.80 12.47 -10.08
N ASP A 111 -5.78 13.42 -9.16
CA ASP A 111 -6.62 14.63 -9.26
C ASP A 111 -6.23 15.52 -10.46
N GLN A 112 -5.03 15.32 -11.02
CA GLN A 112 -4.50 16.10 -12.14
C GLN A 112 -4.70 15.40 -13.51
N ILE A 113 -5.27 14.21 -13.53
CA ILE A 113 -5.36 13.39 -14.76
C ILE A 113 -6.14 14.09 -15.86
N ASP A 114 -7.19 14.84 -15.52
CA ASP A 114 -8.01 15.57 -16.48
C ASP A 114 -7.20 16.67 -17.18
N GLY A 115 -6.39 17.41 -16.41
CA GLY A 115 -5.47 18.41 -16.93
C GLY A 115 -4.37 17.81 -17.81
N ALA A 116 -3.85 16.65 -17.42
CA ALA A 116 -2.87 15.93 -18.21
C ALA A 116 -3.44 15.46 -19.55
N LEU A 117 -4.64 14.90 -19.56
CA LEU A 117 -5.34 14.47 -20.77
C LEU A 117 -5.71 15.65 -21.68
N ALA A 118 -6.08 16.78 -21.09
CA ALA A 118 -6.40 18.01 -21.82
C ALA A 118 -5.14 18.75 -22.33
N GLY A 119 -3.94 18.34 -21.92
CA GLY A 119 -2.68 19.02 -22.26
C GLY A 119 -2.56 20.41 -21.62
N THR A 120 -3.26 20.66 -20.51
CA THR A 120 -3.27 21.96 -19.80
C THR A 120 -2.29 22.01 -18.63
N LEU A 121 -1.72 20.85 -18.22
CA LEU A 121 -0.69 20.83 -17.19
C LEU A 121 0.65 21.27 -17.76
N SER A 122 1.35 22.15 -17.06
CA SER A 122 2.74 22.44 -17.34
C SER A 122 3.65 21.28 -16.88
N THR A 123 4.82 21.16 -17.50
CA THR A 123 5.84 20.18 -17.07
C THR A 123 6.33 20.43 -15.65
N GLU A 124 6.18 21.64 -15.13
CA GLU A 124 6.55 22.04 -13.77
C GLU A 124 5.50 21.60 -12.72
N GLU A 125 4.24 21.46 -13.13
CA GLU A 125 3.13 21.00 -12.28
C GLU A 125 3.07 19.47 -12.21
N THR A 126 3.71 18.78 -13.15
CA THR A 126 3.76 17.31 -13.14
C THR A 126 4.84 16.85 -12.18
N ALA A 127 4.46 16.16 -11.11
CA ALA A 127 5.43 15.58 -10.18
C ALA A 127 6.41 14.68 -10.96
N SER A 128 7.68 15.00 -10.90
CA SER A 128 8.74 14.24 -11.55
C SER A 128 9.67 13.62 -10.52
N TYR A 129 10.39 12.59 -10.92
CA TYR A 129 11.45 12.02 -10.08
C TYR A 129 12.46 13.08 -9.65
N ALA A 130 12.80 14.04 -10.52
CA ALA A 130 13.71 15.14 -10.20
C ALA A 130 13.17 15.99 -9.07
N GLN A 131 11.88 16.27 -9.05
CA GLN A 131 11.23 17.03 -7.99
C GLN A 131 11.23 16.27 -6.66
N TRP A 132 10.87 14.96 -6.66
CA TRP A 132 10.93 14.14 -5.45
C TRP A 132 12.35 14.02 -4.88
N PHE A 133 13.36 13.89 -5.73
CA PHE A 133 14.75 13.81 -5.28
C PHE A 133 15.38 15.16 -4.92
N SER A 134 14.75 16.30 -5.24
CA SER A 134 15.20 17.61 -4.81
C SER A 134 14.89 17.91 -3.34
N ASP A 135 13.87 17.28 -2.77
CA ASP A 135 13.52 17.35 -1.36
C ASP A 135 14.01 16.09 -0.63
N PRO A 136 14.89 16.20 0.37
CA PRO A 136 15.41 15.03 1.11
C PRO A 136 14.33 14.20 1.80
N THR A 137 13.21 14.81 2.22
CA THR A 137 12.10 14.11 2.87
C THR A 137 11.36 13.25 1.85
N GLU A 138 11.04 13.82 0.69
CA GLU A 138 10.37 13.11 -0.41
C GLU A 138 11.28 12.01 -0.99
N ALA A 139 12.57 12.28 -1.14
CA ALA A 139 13.55 11.29 -1.60
C ALA A 139 13.65 10.10 -0.64
N ARG A 140 13.64 10.35 0.66
CA ARG A 140 13.64 9.30 1.68
C ARG A 140 12.34 8.50 1.64
N LEU A 141 11.19 9.17 1.58
CA LEU A 141 9.87 8.56 1.50
C LEU A 141 9.77 7.64 0.28
N TYR A 142 10.25 8.10 -0.88
CA TYR A 142 10.34 7.30 -2.09
C TYR A 142 11.23 6.07 -1.90
N SER A 143 12.43 6.25 -1.37
CA SER A 143 13.40 5.16 -1.18
C SER A 143 12.90 4.08 -0.22
N GLU A 144 12.34 4.49 0.93
CA GLU A 144 11.76 3.56 1.92
C GLU A 144 10.58 2.77 1.32
N SER A 145 9.73 3.44 0.54
CA SER A 145 8.59 2.80 -0.11
C SER A 145 9.01 1.81 -1.20
N GLN A 146 10.01 2.20 -2.03
CA GLN A 146 10.55 1.32 -3.07
C GLN A 146 11.19 0.07 -2.47
N HIS A 147 11.91 0.21 -1.36
CA HIS A 147 12.47 -0.93 -0.64
C HIS A 147 11.37 -1.92 -0.24
N ALA A 148 10.34 -1.44 0.45
CA ALA A 148 9.20 -2.28 0.88
C ALA A 148 8.52 -2.97 -0.32
N GLY A 149 8.31 -2.26 -1.43
CA GLY A 149 7.72 -2.81 -2.65
C GLY A 149 8.61 -3.83 -3.37
N SER A 150 9.93 -3.77 -3.19
CA SER A 150 10.91 -4.58 -3.94
C SER A 150 11.30 -5.88 -3.24
N VAL A 151 11.23 -5.96 -1.92
CA VAL A 151 11.66 -7.16 -1.14
C VAL A 151 10.88 -8.42 -1.54
N GLY A 152 9.58 -8.33 -1.73
CA GLY A 152 8.76 -9.47 -2.17
C GLY A 152 9.15 -9.98 -3.56
N PRO A 153 9.18 -9.12 -4.59
CA PRO A 153 9.69 -9.46 -5.91
C PRO A 153 11.11 -10.04 -5.91
N ALA A 154 12.05 -9.45 -5.17
CA ALA A 154 13.42 -9.95 -5.06
C ALA A 154 13.46 -11.40 -4.55
N ARG A 155 12.76 -11.69 -3.46
CA ARG A 155 12.62 -13.06 -2.93
C ARG A 155 11.92 -14.02 -3.91
N SER A 156 11.00 -13.52 -4.72
CA SER A 156 10.34 -14.32 -5.75
C SER A 156 11.27 -14.64 -6.92
N LEU A 157 12.15 -13.70 -7.28
CA LEU A 157 13.17 -13.89 -8.31
C LEU A 157 14.12 -15.03 -7.94
N LEU A 158 14.64 -15.05 -6.71
CA LEU A 158 15.55 -16.08 -6.20
C LEU A 158 14.97 -17.51 -6.24
N LYS A 159 13.63 -17.63 -6.25
CA LYS A 159 12.97 -18.95 -6.40
C LYS A 159 12.89 -19.44 -7.84
N ARG A 160 13.14 -18.57 -8.81
CA ARG A 160 12.95 -18.85 -10.24
C ARG A 160 14.26 -18.82 -11.04
N VAL A 161 15.27 -18.18 -10.50
CA VAL A 161 16.58 -18.02 -11.14
C VAL A 161 17.63 -18.65 -10.24
N ASP A 162 18.37 -19.62 -10.79
CA ASP A 162 19.52 -20.21 -10.10
C ASP A 162 20.74 -19.29 -10.33
N LEU A 163 21.24 -18.71 -9.26
CA LEU A 163 22.40 -17.84 -9.22
C LEU A 163 23.62 -18.51 -8.55
N SER A 164 23.57 -19.80 -8.27
CA SER A 164 24.62 -20.52 -7.52
C SER A 164 26.00 -20.45 -8.18
N GLU A 165 26.07 -20.35 -9.51
CA GLU A 165 27.31 -20.24 -10.27
C GLU A 165 27.72 -18.78 -10.54
N ALA A 166 26.88 -17.80 -10.17
CA ALA A 166 27.20 -16.38 -10.38
C ALA A 166 28.30 -15.91 -9.42
N LYS A 167 29.38 -15.36 -9.95
CA LYS A 167 30.52 -14.83 -9.18
C LYS A 167 30.47 -13.32 -9.00
N THR A 168 29.69 -12.65 -9.81
CA THR A 168 29.52 -11.19 -9.79
C THR A 168 28.08 -10.85 -10.08
N LEU A 169 27.58 -9.84 -9.41
CA LEU A 169 26.27 -9.21 -9.65
C LEU A 169 26.52 -7.76 -10.08
N LEU A 170 25.75 -7.29 -11.06
CA LEU A 170 25.67 -5.88 -11.40
C LEU A 170 24.21 -5.45 -11.25
N ASP A 171 23.96 -4.59 -10.28
CA ASP A 171 22.65 -3.95 -10.12
C ASP A 171 22.69 -2.54 -10.73
N VAL A 172 21.87 -2.29 -11.74
CA VAL A 172 21.78 -0.98 -12.42
C VAL A 172 20.52 -0.26 -11.94
N GLY A 173 20.73 0.84 -11.22
CA GLY A 173 19.62 1.57 -10.60
C GLY A 173 19.09 0.91 -9.33
N GLY A 174 19.92 0.14 -8.63
CA GLY A 174 19.57 -0.71 -7.49
C GLY A 174 18.89 -0.01 -6.29
N GLY A 175 18.93 1.32 -6.25
CA GLY A 175 18.24 2.10 -5.23
C GLY A 175 18.66 1.71 -3.81
N THR A 176 17.79 1.01 -3.10
CA THR A 176 18.04 0.53 -1.73
C THR A 176 18.66 -0.87 -1.68
N ALA A 177 19.14 -1.37 -2.81
CA ALA A 177 19.76 -2.69 -2.95
C ALA A 177 18.84 -3.87 -2.49
N ALA A 178 17.53 -3.74 -2.69
CA ALA A 178 16.58 -4.78 -2.27
C ALA A 178 16.73 -6.10 -3.04
N PHE A 179 17.35 -6.06 -4.20
CA PHE A 179 17.64 -7.24 -5.03
C PHE A 179 19.04 -7.84 -4.76
N ASP A 180 19.86 -7.19 -3.94
CA ASP A 180 21.21 -7.65 -3.60
C ASP A 180 21.25 -8.48 -2.31
N ILE A 181 20.09 -8.74 -1.68
CA ILE A 181 19.93 -9.38 -0.37
C ILE A 181 19.75 -10.89 -0.53
#